data_5dda20c556e645cd4e003c42ab463c9a
#
_entry.id   5dda20c556e645cd4e003c42ab463c9a
#
_cell.length_a   1.000
_cell.length_b   1.000
_cell.length_c   1.000
_cell.angle_alpha   90.00
_cell.angle_beta   90.00
_cell.angle_gamma   90.00
#
_symmetry.space_group_name_H-M   'P 1'
#
loop_
_entity.id
_entity.type
_entity.pdbx_description
1 polymer ?
#
loop_
_entity_poly.entity_id
_entity_poly.type
_entity_poly.pdbx_seq_one_letter_code
_entity_poly.pdbx_strand_id
1 'polypeptide(L)'
;MRGRRHLVWILALGAFGLAFSISTTAAYLPPLLTRFTDSRTLIAAIVASEGLFALSVPLVIGPWSDTFLTPMGRRRPFMLAALPALGFCLALMAFMPNIWTTGLIVAAFYWAYYIYEPPYRGLYPDLLDESVYGRSQSVQHIMRGAAIGVALVGGGFLLHYWRPGPFLLAAVVTTASCGAVVLLVDEDGGHQRVFKGFLAYIRMSWEIFRGEPQVRMFLTANVAWEATFAAMRTWVVLYITKGLGQSIATSSAVLATVAVGYVIAAIAAGPLGDRFGLARTILVASCVYGGGLLVAGLAQQWHDWYYGLILPVAMAGGTVMTLSWALLFKLMPREHRGAISGIATTTKGWGLLLGPLVAGVLIDQLAPYLNATDGYQVLWVVCAIPVLAAIPIVASLLRLEEPSGKPEPQLG
;
A
#
# COMPACT_ATOMS: atom_id res chain seq x y z
N MET A 1 -21.42 12.85 -22.99
CA MET A 1 -19.99 12.46 -22.84
C MET A 1 -19.09 13.51 -22.13
N ARG A 2 -19.34 14.82 -22.24
CA ARG A 2 -18.52 15.83 -21.50
C ARG A 2 -18.73 15.81 -19.97
N GLY A 3 -19.93 15.49 -19.48
CA GLY A 3 -20.27 15.55 -18.05
C GLY A 3 -19.58 14.50 -17.14
N ARG A 4 -19.05 13.38 -17.67
CA ARG A 4 -18.45 12.32 -16.87
C ARG A 4 -16.92 12.43 -16.74
N ARG A 5 -16.26 13.28 -17.53
CA ARG A 5 -14.80 13.44 -17.44
C ARG A 5 -14.34 14.15 -16.16
N HIS A 6 -15.14 15.07 -15.61
CA HIS A 6 -14.84 15.76 -14.37
C HIS A 6 -14.95 14.80 -13.15
N LEU A 7 -15.87 13.82 -13.19
CA LEU A 7 -16.01 12.83 -12.12
C LEU A 7 -14.72 12.02 -11.90
N VAL A 8 -14.00 11.68 -12.98
CA VAL A 8 -12.71 10.99 -12.88
C VAL A 8 -11.71 11.77 -12.02
N TRP A 9 -11.64 13.10 -12.24
CA TRP A 9 -10.74 13.97 -11.48
C TRP A 9 -11.22 14.19 -10.03
N ILE A 10 -12.53 14.35 -9.82
CA ILE A 10 -13.11 14.47 -8.47
C ILE A 10 -12.81 13.18 -7.66
N LEU A 11 -13.08 12.02 -8.24
CA LEU A 11 -12.75 10.74 -7.58
C LEU A 11 -11.24 10.61 -7.33
N ALA A 12 -10.40 11.06 -8.25
CA ALA A 12 -8.95 11.01 -8.07
C ALA A 12 -8.43 11.90 -6.92
N LEU A 13 -9.15 12.97 -6.54
CA LEU A 13 -8.84 13.75 -5.34
C LEU A 13 -8.92 12.90 -4.06
N GLY A 14 -9.90 11.98 -3.97
CA GLY A 14 -9.97 11.05 -2.85
C GLY A 14 -8.76 10.13 -2.77
N ALA A 15 -8.27 9.65 -3.93
CA ALA A 15 -7.04 8.86 -3.98
C ALA A 15 -5.82 9.68 -3.52
N PHE A 16 -5.76 10.96 -3.90
CA PHE A 16 -4.72 11.88 -3.44
C PHE A 16 -4.75 12.02 -1.92
N GLY A 17 -5.90 12.37 -1.32
CA GLY A 17 -6.03 12.58 0.12
C GLY A 17 -5.72 11.33 0.94
N LEU A 18 -6.26 10.17 0.55
CA LEU A 18 -5.99 8.90 1.21
C LEU A 18 -4.52 8.49 1.12
N ALA A 19 -3.90 8.65 -0.06
CA ALA A 19 -2.49 8.33 -0.23
C ALA A 19 -1.59 9.29 0.56
N PHE A 20 -1.97 10.57 0.63
CA PHE A 20 -1.23 11.57 1.41
C PHE A 20 -1.23 11.23 2.89
N SER A 21 -2.42 10.94 3.47
CA SER A 21 -2.56 10.61 4.89
C SER A 21 -1.77 9.36 5.28
N ILE A 22 -1.93 8.28 4.51
CA ILE A 22 -1.29 7.01 4.84
C ILE A 22 0.24 7.07 4.65
N SER A 23 0.73 7.81 3.64
CA SER A 23 2.16 7.96 3.40
C SER A 23 2.83 8.84 4.45
N THR A 24 2.17 9.92 4.87
CA THR A 24 2.65 10.76 5.97
C THR A 24 2.72 9.97 7.27
N THR A 25 1.67 9.24 7.61
CA THR A 25 1.63 8.41 8.82
C THR A 25 2.72 7.34 8.77
N ALA A 26 2.84 6.61 7.67
CA ALA A 26 3.82 5.55 7.54
C ALA A 26 5.27 6.03 7.67
N ALA A 27 5.60 7.21 7.09
CA ALA A 27 6.97 7.72 7.09
C ALA A 27 7.34 8.44 8.40
N TYR A 28 6.40 9.17 9.01
CA TYR A 28 6.72 10.08 10.11
C TYR A 28 6.18 9.67 11.49
N LEU A 29 5.27 8.68 11.54
CA LEU A 29 4.82 8.11 12.81
C LEU A 29 5.95 7.38 13.55
N PRO A 30 6.78 6.50 12.93
CA PRO A 30 7.87 5.85 13.65
C PRO A 30 8.85 6.85 14.26
N PRO A 31 9.36 7.88 13.55
CA PRO A 31 10.16 8.94 14.15
C PRO A 31 9.46 9.73 15.27
N LEU A 32 8.13 9.88 15.20
CA LEU A 32 7.36 10.53 16.27
C LEU A 32 7.35 9.65 17.53
N LEU A 33 7.17 8.34 17.39
CA LEU A 33 7.08 7.39 18.49
C LEU A 33 8.41 7.21 19.24
N THR A 34 9.57 7.42 18.57
CA THR A 34 10.88 7.38 19.25
C THR A 34 11.06 8.45 20.33
N ARG A 35 10.12 9.40 20.46
CA ARG A 35 10.10 10.36 21.58
C ARG A 35 9.68 9.71 22.91
N PHE A 36 8.96 8.61 22.84
CA PHE A 36 8.32 7.97 23.99
C PHE A 36 8.96 6.65 24.35
N THR A 37 9.64 5.99 23.41
CA THR A 37 10.23 4.66 23.61
C THR A 37 11.37 4.41 22.66
N ASP A 38 12.36 3.64 23.12
CA ASP A 38 13.42 3.09 22.29
C ASP A 38 13.09 1.67 21.78
N SER A 39 12.00 1.07 22.25
CA SER A 39 11.55 -0.26 21.80
C SER A 39 10.99 -0.18 20.38
N ARG A 40 11.74 -0.75 19.43
CA ARG A 40 11.33 -0.86 18.02
C ARG A 40 10.13 -1.81 17.89
N THR A 41 10.05 -2.82 18.75
CA THR A 41 8.91 -3.74 18.82
C THR A 41 7.61 -3.01 19.16
N LEU A 42 7.62 -2.09 20.13
CA LEU A 42 6.43 -1.32 20.50
C LEU A 42 6.03 -0.34 19.39
N ILE A 43 7.01 0.32 18.76
CA ILE A 43 6.78 1.17 17.59
C ILE A 43 6.17 0.34 16.46
N ALA A 44 6.75 -0.84 16.19
CA ALA A 44 6.25 -1.76 15.19
C ALA A 44 4.78 -2.17 15.43
N ALA A 45 4.45 -2.51 16.68
CA ALA A 45 3.09 -2.93 17.05
C ALA A 45 2.05 -1.84 16.79
N ILE A 46 2.39 -0.58 17.11
CA ILE A 46 1.50 0.57 16.85
C ILE A 46 1.32 0.77 15.35
N VAL A 47 2.40 0.75 14.56
CA VAL A 47 2.32 0.95 13.10
C VAL A 47 1.63 -0.25 12.43
N ALA A 48 1.93 -1.49 12.84
CA ALA A 48 1.34 -2.70 12.30
C ALA A 48 -0.16 -2.84 12.61
N SER A 49 -0.71 -2.05 13.55
CA SER A 49 -2.15 -1.97 13.79
C SER A 49 -2.93 -1.58 12.53
N GLU A 50 -2.30 -0.87 11.57
CA GLU A 50 -2.85 -0.66 10.22
C GLU A 50 -3.34 -1.97 9.60
N GLY A 51 -2.52 -3.02 9.65
CA GLY A 51 -2.85 -4.32 9.10
C GLY A 51 -4.07 -4.97 9.74
N LEU A 52 -4.25 -4.82 11.05
CA LEU A 52 -5.45 -5.34 11.75
C LEU A 52 -6.73 -4.68 11.24
N PHE A 53 -6.71 -3.35 11.07
CA PHE A 53 -7.86 -2.62 10.53
C PHE A 53 -8.06 -2.89 9.04
N ALA A 54 -6.97 -3.05 8.26
CA ALA A 54 -7.03 -3.43 6.85
C ALA A 54 -7.64 -4.82 6.64
N LEU A 55 -7.42 -5.75 7.59
CA LEU A 55 -7.98 -7.10 7.53
C LEU A 55 -9.45 -7.16 7.97
N SER A 56 -9.86 -6.34 8.93
CA SER A 56 -11.17 -6.48 9.59
C SER A 56 -12.22 -5.52 9.04
N VAL A 57 -11.91 -4.22 8.98
CA VAL A 57 -12.91 -3.17 8.71
C VAL A 57 -13.50 -3.25 7.30
N PRO A 58 -12.71 -3.43 6.21
CA PRO A 58 -13.24 -3.51 4.85
C PRO A 58 -14.20 -4.68 4.64
N LEU A 59 -13.99 -5.78 5.34
CA LEU A 59 -14.85 -6.98 5.25
C LEU A 59 -16.27 -6.72 5.77
N VAL A 60 -16.42 -5.78 6.68
CA VAL A 60 -17.72 -5.37 7.24
C VAL A 60 -18.28 -4.17 6.48
N ILE A 61 -17.49 -3.12 6.34
CA ILE A 61 -17.93 -1.83 5.78
C ILE A 61 -18.22 -1.93 4.28
N GLY A 62 -17.43 -2.69 3.53
CA GLY A 62 -17.65 -2.88 2.09
C GLY A 62 -19.08 -3.36 1.79
N PRO A 63 -19.44 -4.58 2.23
CA PRO A 63 -20.78 -5.12 2.02
C PRO A 63 -21.89 -4.29 2.68
N TRP A 64 -21.65 -3.73 3.86
CA TRP A 64 -22.63 -2.91 4.54
C TRP A 64 -22.95 -1.64 3.73
N SER A 65 -21.93 -0.96 3.23
CA SER A 65 -22.11 0.23 2.38
C SER A 65 -22.81 -0.07 1.05
N ASP A 66 -22.75 -1.32 0.55
CA ASP A 66 -23.45 -1.73 -0.67
C ASP A 66 -24.98 -1.91 -0.46
N THR A 67 -25.41 -2.13 0.77
CA THR A 67 -26.82 -2.42 1.13
C THR A 67 -27.55 -1.28 1.84
N PHE A 68 -26.82 -0.30 2.35
CA PHE A 68 -27.36 0.78 3.18
C PHE A 68 -27.86 1.95 2.33
N LEU A 69 -29.16 2.00 2.07
CA LEU A 69 -29.80 3.06 1.27
C LEU A 69 -30.15 4.27 2.12
N THR A 70 -29.69 5.45 1.71
CA THR A 70 -30.06 6.75 2.29
C THR A 70 -30.39 7.77 1.19
N PRO A 71 -31.03 8.91 1.52
CA PRO A 71 -31.24 10.00 0.57
C PRO A 71 -29.94 10.56 -0.01
N MET A 72 -28.79 10.35 0.65
CA MET A 72 -27.46 10.78 0.19
C MET A 72 -26.75 9.72 -0.66
N GLY A 73 -27.39 8.60 -0.98
CA GLY A 73 -26.78 7.44 -1.62
C GLY A 73 -26.43 6.34 -0.61
N ARG A 74 -25.69 5.33 -1.07
CA ARG A 74 -25.30 4.15 -0.26
C ARG A 74 -23.97 4.34 0.45
N ARG A 75 -22.99 4.90 -0.25
CA ARG A 75 -21.57 4.95 0.15
C ARG A 75 -21.20 6.24 0.86
N ARG A 76 -21.77 7.37 0.41
CA ARG A 76 -21.49 8.71 0.96
C ARG A 76 -21.69 8.83 2.46
N PRO A 77 -22.73 8.24 3.10
CA PRO A 77 -22.90 8.33 4.55
C PRO A 77 -21.74 7.77 5.36
N PHE A 78 -21.15 6.64 4.92
CA PHE A 78 -19.98 6.06 5.58
C PHE A 78 -18.75 6.94 5.44
N MET A 79 -18.55 7.50 4.23
CA MET A 79 -17.45 8.41 3.96
C MET A 79 -17.56 9.70 4.78
N LEU A 80 -18.78 10.26 4.86
CA LEU A 80 -19.05 11.47 5.64
C LEU A 80 -18.83 11.24 7.13
N ALA A 81 -19.27 10.10 7.68
CA ALA A 81 -19.08 9.74 9.08
C ALA A 81 -17.60 9.53 9.44
N ALA A 82 -16.81 8.96 8.53
CA ALA A 82 -15.38 8.71 8.75
C ALA A 82 -14.51 9.96 8.59
N LEU A 83 -14.90 10.91 7.74
CA LEU A 83 -14.08 12.07 7.37
C LEU A 83 -13.65 12.95 8.55
N PRO A 84 -14.52 13.34 9.50
CA PRO A 84 -14.10 14.14 10.66
C PRO A 84 -13.06 13.41 11.52
N ALA A 85 -13.26 12.11 11.76
CA ALA A 85 -12.33 11.31 12.54
C ALA A 85 -10.95 11.18 11.83
N LEU A 86 -10.93 11.02 10.49
CA LEU A 86 -9.70 11.03 9.70
C LEU A 86 -8.89 12.30 9.92
N GLY A 87 -9.49 13.47 9.70
CA GLY A 87 -8.81 14.76 9.84
C GLY A 87 -8.39 15.04 11.28
N PHE A 88 -9.29 14.78 12.23
CA PHE A 88 -9.05 15.05 13.66
C PHE A 88 -7.93 14.16 14.23
N CYS A 89 -7.95 12.86 13.94
CA CYS A 89 -6.88 11.95 14.41
C CYS A 89 -5.52 12.31 13.83
N LEU A 90 -5.45 12.65 12.54
CA LEU A 90 -4.21 13.13 11.93
C LEU A 90 -3.70 14.41 12.62
N ALA A 91 -4.58 15.39 12.83
CA ALA A 91 -4.19 16.66 13.47
C ALA A 91 -3.70 16.44 14.90
N LEU A 92 -4.36 15.56 15.67
CA LEU A 92 -3.99 15.32 17.08
C LEU A 92 -2.76 14.43 17.24
N MET A 93 -2.44 13.56 16.29
CA MET A 93 -1.43 12.50 16.42
C MET A 93 -0.09 13.01 16.96
N ALA A 94 0.36 14.19 16.50
CA ALA A 94 1.65 14.77 16.90
C ALA A 94 1.64 15.48 18.25
N PHE A 95 0.46 15.73 18.83
CA PHE A 95 0.30 16.46 20.10
C PHE A 95 0.03 15.52 21.29
N MET A 96 -0.03 14.22 21.06
CA MET A 96 -0.28 13.27 22.14
C MET A 96 0.87 13.23 23.13
N PRO A 97 0.54 13.17 24.45
CA PRO A 97 1.55 13.32 25.51
C PRO A 97 2.37 12.06 25.77
N ASN A 98 1.88 10.88 25.37
CA ASN A 98 2.53 9.60 25.62
C ASN A 98 2.22 8.58 24.55
N ILE A 99 2.92 7.44 24.59
CA ILE A 99 2.84 6.39 23.57
C ILE A 99 1.44 5.73 23.49
N TRP A 100 0.76 5.57 24.61
CA TRP A 100 -0.54 4.89 24.66
C TRP A 100 -1.64 5.75 24.03
N THR A 101 -1.66 7.04 24.35
CA THR A 101 -2.60 7.98 23.72
C THR A 101 -2.29 8.16 22.24
N THR A 102 -1.00 8.18 21.84
CA THR A 102 -0.61 8.18 20.43
C THR A 102 -1.09 6.91 19.74
N GLY A 103 -0.86 5.74 20.34
CA GLY A 103 -1.33 4.46 19.78
C GLY A 103 -2.84 4.41 19.61
N LEU A 104 -3.60 4.93 20.58
CA LEU A 104 -5.06 5.01 20.49
C LEU A 104 -5.54 5.91 19.34
N ILE A 105 -4.94 7.09 19.19
CA ILE A 105 -5.26 8.01 18.09
C ILE A 105 -4.86 7.41 16.73
N VAL A 106 -3.74 6.72 16.64
CA VAL A 106 -3.31 5.98 15.43
C VAL A 106 -4.30 4.88 15.09
N ALA A 107 -4.73 4.11 16.06
CA ALA A 107 -5.76 3.07 15.86
C ALA A 107 -7.09 3.68 15.39
N ALA A 108 -7.52 4.78 15.99
CA ALA A 108 -8.73 5.51 15.57
C ALA A 108 -8.59 6.08 14.15
N PHE A 109 -7.40 6.58 13.78
CA PHE A 109 -7.10 7.01 12.41
C PHE A 109 -7.23 5.86 11.41
N TYR A 110 -6.59 4.70 11.66
CA TYR A 110 -6.69 3.56 10.76
C TYR A 110 -8.12 3.00 10.68
N TRP A 111 -8.84 2.98 11.79
CA TRP A 111 -10.24 2.59 11.80
C TRP A 111 -11.08 3.51 10.89
N ALA A 112 -10.95 4.83 11.04
CA ALA A 112 -11.64 5.80 10.18
C ALA A 112 -11.20 5.69 8.71
N TYR A 113 -9.90 5.48 8.45
CA TYR A 113 -9.36 5.30 7.11
C TYR A 113 -10.02 4.10 6.41
N TYR A 114 -10.10 2.96 7.07
CA TYR A 114 -10.69 1.75 6.50
C TYR A 114 -12.23 1.73 6.52
N ILE A 115 -12.89 2.66 7.20
CA ILE A 115 -14.32 2.94 7.00
C ILE A 115 -14.52 3.78 5.72
N TYR A 116 -13.63 4.73 5.43
CA TYR A 116 -13.73 5.60 4.26
C TYR A 116 -13.35 4.89 2.96
N GLU A 117 -12.26 4.11 2.96
CA GLU A 117 -11.63 3.58 1.74
C GLU A 117 -12.53 2.62 0.92
N PRO A 118 -13.18 1.58 1.48
CA PRO A 118 -14.00 0.65 0.69
C PRO A 118 -15.21 1.32 0.00
N PRO A 119 -16.04 2.14 0.68
CA PRO A 119 -17.10 2.89 0.02
C PRO A 119 -16.58 3.81 -1.09
N TYR A 120 -15.47 4.53 -0.83
CA TYR A 120 -14.84 5.38 -1.83
C TYR A 120 -14.41 4.59 -3.08
N ARG A 121 -13.74 3.44 -2.91
CA ARG A 121 -13.34 2.58 -4.05
C ARG A 121 -14.54 2.08 -4.83
N GLY A 122 -15.64 1.81 -4.16
CA GLY A 122 -16.86 1.35 -4.79
C GLY A 122 -17.58 2.42 -5.63
N LEU A 123 -17.31 3.71 -5.41
CA LEU A 123 -17.88 4.77 -6.26
C LEU A 123 -17.40 4.68 -7.72
N TYR A 124 -16.20 4.13 -7.97
CA TYR A 124 -15.67 4.02 -9.33
C TYR A 124 -16.55 3.16 -10.25
N PRO A 125 -16.85 1.90 -9.93
CA PRO A 125 -17.74 1.08 -10.76
C PRO A 125 -19.20 1.53 -10.72
N ASP A 126 -19.64 2.26 -9.69
CA ASP A 126 -21.02 2.74 -9.59
C ASP A 126 -21.28 3.97 -10.45
N LEU A 127 -20.27 4.84 -10.63
CA LEU A 127 -20.43 6.15 -11.27
C LEU A 127 -19.81 6.24 -12.67
N LEU A 128 -18.88 5.36 -12.99
CA LEU A 128 -18.14 5.41 -14.26
C LEU A 128 -18.54 4.26 -15.17
N ASP A 129 -18.60 4.52 -16.47
CA ASP A 129 -18.79 3.48 -17.47
C ASP A 129 -17.52 2.62 -17.64
N GLU A 130 -17.67 1.35 -17.99
CA GLU A 130 -16.55 0.43 -18.23
C GLU A 130 -15.51 0.98 -19.23
N SER A 131 -15.97 1.73 -20.24
CA SER A 131 -15.12 2.36 -21.27
C SER A 131 -14.12 3.38 -20.74
N VAL A 132 -14.33 3.90 -19.52
CA VAL A 132 -13.42 4.88 -18.89
C VAL A 132 -12.66 4.33 -17.68
N TYR A 133 -12.87 3.05 -17.31
CA TYR A 133 -12.19 2.45 -16.14
C TYR A 133 -10.68 2.53 -16.26
N GLY A 134 -10.09 2.14 -17.37
CA GLY A 134 -8.65 2.20 -17.58
C GLY A 134 -8.07 3.60 -17.36
N ARG A 135 -8.74 4.61 -17.93
CA ARG A 135 -8.35 6.01 -17.77
C ARG A 135 -8.50 6.47 -16.31
N SER A 136 -9.59 6.09 -15.65
CA SER A 136 -9.83 6.46 -14.25
C SER A 136 -8.79 5.87 -13.31
N GLN A 137 -8.37 4.62 -13.53
CA GLN A 137 -7.28 4.00 -12.78
C GLN A 137 -5.94 4.69 -13.03
N SER A 138 -5.63 5.05 -14.27
CA SER A 138 -4.40 5.79 -14.58
C SER A 138 -4.35 7.14 -13.85
N VAL A 139 -5.44 7.92 -13.89
CA VAL A 139 -5.52 9.21 -13.18
C VAL A 139 -5.42 8.99 -11.66
N GLN A 140 -6.07 7.97 -11.13
CA GLN A 140 -5.98 7.61 -9.71
C GLN A 140 -4.52 7.29 -9.29
N HIS A 141 -3.80 6.49 -10.10
CA HIS A 141 -2.40 6.15 -9.81
C HIS A 141 -1.47 7.36 -9.89
N ILE A 142 -1.68 8.26 -10.87
CA ILE A 142 -0.93 9.52 -10.97
C ILE A 142 -1.15 10.38 -9.71
N MET A 143 -2.40 10.54 -9.28
CA MET A 143 -2.72 11.34 -8.10
C MET A 143 -2.18 10.70 -6.81
N ARG A 144 -2.21 9.38 -6.69
CA ARG A 144 -1.56 8.66 -5.57
C ARG A 144 -0.06 8.86 -5.58
N GLY A 145 0.60 8.71 -6.73
CA GLY A 145 2.04 8.94 -6.86
C GLY A 145 2.44 10.37 -6.51
N ALA A 146 1.69 11.35 -6.98
CA ALA A 146 1.90 12.77 -6.64
C ALA A 146 1.73 13.00 -5.12
N ALA A 147 0.67 12.43 -4.52
CA ALA A 147 0.44 12.54 -3.08
C ALA A 147 1.58 11.93 -2.25
N ILE A 148 2.06 10.74 -2.63
CA ILE A 148 3.20 10.08 -1.99
C ILE A 148 4.44 10.97 -2.09
N GLY A 149 4.76 11.47 -3.29
CA GLY A 149 5.92 12.34 -3.49
C GLY A 149 5.86 13.61 -2.64
N VAL A 150 4.72 14.32 -2.65
CA VAL A 150 4.54 15.54 -1.86
C VAL A 150 4.55 15.24 -0.36
N ALA A 151 3.92 14.16 0.08
CA ALA A 151 3.91 13.76 1.49
C ALA A 151 5.32 13.45 2.00
N LEU A 152 6.11 12.67 1.26
CA LEU A 152 7.44 12.23 1.68
C LEU A 152 8.47 13.37 1.62
N VAL A 153 8.46 14.16 0.56
CA VAL A 153 9.42 15.26 0.40
C VAL A 153 9.00 16.46 1.25
N GLY A 154 7.76 16.92 1.09
CA GLY A 154 7.22 18.07 1.82
C GLY A 154 7.11 17.81 3.32
N GLY A 155 6.72 16.60 3.70
CA GLY A 155 6.62 16.19 5.09
C GLY A 155 7.97 16.17 5.81
N GLY A 156 9.05 15.69 5.14
CA GLY A 156 10.40 15.74 5.71
C GLY A 156 10.91 17.17 5.91
N PHE A 157 10.63 18.05 4.94
CA PHE A 157 10.96 19.47 5.06
C PHE A 157 10.20 20.11 6.24
N LEU A 158 8.90 19.88 6.35
CA LEU A 158 8.10 20.41 7.46
C LEU A 158 8.54 19.85 8.81
N LEU A 159 8.88 18.57 8.90
CA LEU A 159 9.33 17.93 10.13
C LEU A 159 10.61 18.57 10.68
N HIS A 160 11.48 19.06 9.79
CA HIS A 160 12.70 19.76 10.18
C HIS A 160 12.41 21.07 10.93
N TYR A 161 11.42 21.86 10.47
CA TYR A 161 11.07 23.14 11.08
C TYR A 161 10.08 23.00 12.23
N TRP A 162 9.10 22.11 12.10
CA TRP A 162 8.03 21.95 13.07
C TRP A 162 7.45 20.54 13.05
N ARG A 163 7.71 19.79 14.10
CA ARG A 163 7.36 18.36 14.18
C ARG A 163 5.90 18.02 13.90
N PRO A 164 4.87 18.80 14.35
CA PRO A 164 3.47 18.56 13.99
C PRO A 164 3.14 18.86 12.53
N GLY A 165 3.98 19.62 11.83
CA GLY A 165 3.72 20.12 10.47
C GLY A 165 3.25 19.07 9.47
N PRO A 166 3.93 17.92 9.31
CA PRO A 166 3.51 16.88 8.38
C PRO A 166 2.11 16.35 8.65
N PHE A 167 1.77 16.13 9.92
CA PHE A 167 0.47 15.58 10.32
C PHE A 167 -0.66 16.58 10.14
N LEU A 168 -0.42 17.86 10.47
CA LEU A 168 -1.40 18.94 10.25
C LEU A 168 -1.63 19.18 8.75
N LEU A 169 -0.58 19.19 7.95
CA LEU A 169 -0.72 19.27 6.50
C LEU A 169 -1.53 18.09 5.97
N ALA A 170 -1.23 16.88 6.44
CA ALA A 170 -1.98 15.69 6.07
C ALA A 170 -3.45 15.78 6.48
N ALA A 171 -3.74 16.30 7.67
CA ALA A 171 -5.11 16.52 8.13
C ALA A 171 -5.89 17.46 7.19
N VAL A 172 -5.29 18.61 6.85
CA VAL A 172 -5.91 19.60 5.95
C VAL A 172 -6.11 19.03 4.54
N VAL A 173 -5.04 18.47 3.97
CA VAL A 173 -5.06 17.93 2.60
C VAL A 173 -6.06 16.77 2.49
N THR A 174 -6.04 15.84 3.43
CA THR A 174 -6.94 14.68 3.43
C THR A 174 -8.39 15.11 3.61
N THR A 175 -8.67 15.98 4.59
CA THR A 175 -10.04 16.45 4.83
C THR A 175 -10.58 17.24 3.64
N ALA A 176 -9.77 18.09 3.03
CA ALA A 176 -10.18 18.86 1.86
C ALA A 176 -10.41 17.96 0.63
N SER A 177 -9.44 17.08 0.31
CA SER A 177 -9.53 16.22 -0.88
C SER A 177 -10.62 15.16 -0.75
N CYS A 178 -10.69 14.46 0.38
CA CYS A 178 -11.72 13.45 0.64
C CYS A 178 -13.08 14.10 0.85
N GLY A 179 -13.14 15.28 1.48
CA GLY A 179 -14.36 16.07 1.64
C GLY A 179 -14.92 16.54 0.28
N ALA A 180 -14.06 16.96 -0.64
CA ALA A 180 -14.48 17.32 -1.99
C ALA A 180 -15.19 16.15 -2.70
N VAL A 181 -14.70 14.91 -2.53
CA VAL A 181 -15.40 13.73 -3.11
C VAL A 181 -16.78 13.56 -2.49
N VAL A 182 -16.91 13.64 -1.16
CA VAL A 182 -18.19 13.47 -0.46
C VAL A 182 -19.21 14.57 -0.87
N LEU A 183 -18.74 15.79 -1.07
CA LEU A 183 -19.61 16.94 -1.37
C LEU A 183 -19.97 17.06 -2.84
N LEU A 184 -19.03 16.75 -3.76
CA LEU A 184 -19.18 16.99 -5.19
C LEU A 184 -19.67 15.77 -5.99
N VAL A 185 -19.69 14.59 -5.38
CA VAL A 185 -20.18 13.37 -6.01
C VAL A 185 -21.63 13.15 -5.63
N ASP A 186 -22.51 13.11 -6.63
CA ASP A 186 -23.89 12.65 -6.43
C ASP A 186 -23.96 11.16 -6.73
N GLU A 187 -24.48 10.42 -5.76
CA GLU A 187 -24.71 8.98 -5.86
C GLU A 187 -26.22 8.76 -6.07
N ASP A 188 -26.61 8.35 -7.30
CA ASP A 188 -27.96 7.90 -7.53
C ASP A 188 -28.23 6.65 -6.72
N GLY A 189 -29.38 6.59 -6.03
CA GLY A 189 -29.77 5.51 -5.14
C GLY A 189 -29.97 4.14 -5.82
N GLY A 190 -28.92 3.64 -6.48
CA GLY A 190 -28.89 2.45 -7.33
C GLY A 190 -29.54 1.18 -6.75
N HIS A 191 -29.57 0.12 -7.54
CA HIS A 191 -30.24 -1.16 -7.21
C HIS A 191 -29.66 -1.78 -5.93
N GLN A 192 -30.55 -2.19 -5.05
CA GLN A 192 -30.20 -2.87 -3.80
C GLN A 192 -29.48 -4.21 -4.09
N ARG A 193 -28.24 -4.34 -3.66
CA ARG A 193 -27.54 -5.63 -3.72
C ARG A 193 -27.86 -6.43 -2.47
N VAL A 194 -28.17 -7.71 -2.64
CA VAL A 194 -28.45 -8.60 -1.51
C VAL A 194 -27.12 -9.09 -0.92
N PHE A 195 -26.86 -8.69 0.32
CA PHE A 195 -25.71 -9.19 1.07
C PHE A 195 -25.99 -10.63 1.55
N LYS A 196 -25.24 -11.60 1.08
CA LYS A 196 -25.37 -13.03 1.46
C LYS A 196 -24.77 -13.37 2.83
N GLY A 197 -24.23 -12.38 3.54
CA GLY A 197 -23.63 -12.53 4.87
C GLY A 197 -22.10 -12.69 4.84
N PHE A 198 -21.46 -12.25 5.91
CA PHE A 198 -20.02 -12.24 6.09
C PHE A 198 -19.38 -13.65 6.05
N LEU A 199 -20.04 -14.61 6.76
CA LEU A 199 -19.56 -16.01 6.78
C LEU A 199 -19.61 -16.68 5.39
N ALA A 200 -20.64 -16.36 4.60
CA ALA A 200 -20.72 -16.86 3.22
C ALA A 200 -19.56 -16.32 2.36
N TYR A 201 -19.19 -15.06 2.54
CA TYR A 201 -18.05 -14.47 1.83
C TYR A 201 -16.72 -15.11 2.25
N ILE A 202 -16.47 -15.31 3.55
CA ILE A 202 -15.26 -16.00 4.04
C ILE A 202 -15.21 -17.43 3.51
N ARG A 203 -16.31 -18.17 3.56
CA ARG A 203 -16.38 -19.54 3.07
C ARG A 203 -16.07 -19.63 1.58
N MET A 204 -16.71 -18.79 0.77
CA MET A 204 -16.44 -18.69 -0.67
C MET A 204 -14.96 -18.32 -0.94
N SER A 205 -14.41 -17.36 -0.21
CA SER A 205 -13.00 -16.96 -0.32
C SER A 205 -12.06 -18.12 -0.02
N TRP A 206 -12.38 -18.90 1.01
CA TRP A 206 -11.61 -20.08 1.39
C TRP A 206 -11.70 -21.22 0.37
N GLU A 207 -12.89 -21.45 -0.20
CA GLU A 207 -13.12 -22.43 -1.25
C GLU A 207 -12.30 -22.07 -2.51
N ILE A 208 -12.31 -20.79 -2.92
CA ILE A 208 -11.49 -20.29 -4.04
C ILE A 208 -9.99 -20.45 -3.74
N PHE A 209 -9.54 -20.06 -2.55
CA PHE A 209 -8.13 -20.20 -2.14
C PHE A 209 -7.66 -21.66 -2.22
N ARG A 210 -8.52 -22.62 -1.88
CA ARG A 210 -8.21 -24.05 -1.97
C ARG A 210 -8.31 -24.59 -3.40
N GLY A 211 -9.30 -24.15 -4.16
CA GLY A 211 -9.63 -24.68 -5.48
C GLY A 211 -8.73 -24.17 -6.60
N GLU A 212 -8.15 -22.96 -6.46
CA GLU A 212 -7.37 -22.29 -7.50
C GLU A 212 -5.87 -22.20 -7.13
N PRO A 213 -5.05 -23.21 -7.52
CA PRO A 213 -3.63 -23.24 -7.11
C PRO A 213 -2.82 -22.02 -7.57
N GLN A 214 -3.10 -21.51 -8.79
CA GLN A 214 -2.39 -20.36 -9.34
C GLN A 214 -2.69 -19.08 -8.55
N VAL A 215 -3.95 -18.87 -8.18
CA VAL A 215 -4.37 -17.75 -7.34
C VAL A 215 -3.72 -17.86 -5.95
N ARG A 216 -3.73 -19.05 -5.35
CA ARG A 216 -3.08 -19.29 -4.05
C ARG A 216 -1.57 -18.97 -4.08
N MET A 217 -0.86 -19.43 -5.11
CA MET A 217 0.56 -19.15 -5.31
C MET A 217 0.80 -17.65 -5.43
N PHE A 218 0.02 -16.98 -6.26
CA PHE A 218 0.10 -15.52 -6.40
C PHE A 218 -0.15 -14.81 -5.05
N LEU A 219 -1.22 -15.17 -4.34
CA LEU A 219 -1.57 -14.54 -3.06
C LEU A 219 -0.46 -14.69 -2.01
N THR A 220 0.22 -15.85 -1.99
CA THR A 220 1.38 -16.09 -1.11
C THR A 220 2.54 -15.16 -1.48
N ALA A 221 2.88 -15.02 -2.77
CA ALA A 221 3.90 -14.09 -3.22
C ALA A 221 3.51 -12.63 -2.91
N ASN A 222 2.25 -12.29 -3.06
CA ASN A 222 1.76 -10.93 -2.79
C ASN A 222 1.89 -10.54 -1.31
N VAL A 223 1.63 -11.45 -0.36
CA VAL A 223 1.91 -11.20 1.07
C VAL A 223 3.38 -10.84 1.29
N ALA A 224 4.31 -11.56 0.65
CA ALA A 224 5.74 -11.33 0.77
C ALA A 224 6.14 -9.93 0.24
N TRP A 225 5.64 -9.54 -0.93
CA TRP A 225 5.89 -8.20 -1.50
C TRP A 225 5.29 -7.08 -0.66
N GLU A 226 4.04 -7.24 -0.21
CA GLU A 226 3.37 -6.24 0.64
C GLU A 226 4.05 -6.12 2.01
N ALA A 227 4.54 -7.23 2.60
CA ALA A 227 5.28 -7.21 3.85
C ALA A 227 6.62 -6.47 3.71
N THR A 228 7.36 -6.72 2.63
CA THR A 228 8.59 -6.00 2.31
C THR A 228 8.34 -4.52 2.16
N PHE A 229 7.33 -4.15 1.36
CA PHE A 229 6.98 -2.75 1.14
C PHE A 229 6.56 -2.04 2.44
N ALA A 230 5.76 -2.72 3.27
CA ALA A 230 5.31 -2.19 4.56
C ALA A 230 6.48 -2.02 5.56
N ALA A 231 7.40 -2.99 5.64
CA ALA A 231 8.58 -2.90 6.48
C ALA A 231 9.49 -1.74 6.07
N MET A 232 9.80 -1.64 4.78
CA MET A 232 10.62 -0.54 4.26
C MET A 232 10.00 0.82 4.55
N ARG A 233 8.73 1.00 4.22
CA ARG A 233 7.98 2.23 4.43
C ARG A 233 8.03 2.69 5.89
N THR A 234 8.00 1.75 6.83
CA THR A 234 8.00 2.01 8.26
C THR A 234 9.39 2.38 8.79
N TRP A 235 10.42 1.66 8.39
CA TRP A 235 11.72 1.70 9.05
C TRP A 235 12.81 2.45 8.29
N VAL A 236 12.65 2.73 6.99
CA VAL A 236 13.70 3.35 6.18
C VAL A 236 14.14 4.72 6.70
N VAL A 237 13.22 5.54 7.20
CA VAL A 237 13.54 6.86 7.78
C VAL A 237 14.40 6.70 9.02
N LEU A 238 14.04 5.77 9.91
CA LEU A 238 14.80 5.48 11.13
C LEU A 238 16.15 4.81 10.84
N TYR A 239 16.21 3.92 9.84
CA TYR A 239 17.49 3.37 9.37
C TYR A 239 18.45 4.49 8.93
N ILE A 240 17.98 5.45 8.14
CA ILE A 240 18.83 6.55 7.64
C ILE A 240 19.21 7.50 8.79
N THR A 241 18.24 7.85 9.66
CA THR A 241 18.49 8.88 10.69
C THR A 241 19.14 8.32 11.95
N LYS A 242 18.70 7.17 12.45
CA LYS A 242 19.24 6.54 13.66
C LYS A 242 20.36 5.55 13.33
N GLY A 243 20.12 4.68 12.34
CA GLY A 243 21.07 3.64 11.96
C GLY A 243 22.32 4.20 11.28
N LEU A 244 22.18 5.13 10.33
CA LEU A 244 23.30 5.72 9.59
C LEU A 244 23.70 7.13 10.10
N GLY A 245 23.04 7.65 11.13
CA GLY A 245 23.33 8.96 11.73
C GLY A 245 23.12 10.17 10.80
N GLN A 246 22.29 10.03 9.77
CA GLN A 246 22.07 11.05 8.75
C GLN A 246 20.96 12.04 9.14
N SER A 247 20.92 13.17 8.44
CA SER A 247 19.89 14.17 8.63
C SER A 247 18.52 13.71 8.09
N ILE A 248 17.44 14.32 8.59
CA ILE A 248 16.09 14.14 8.04
C ILE A 248 16.03 14.60 6.58
N ALA A 249 16.82 15.60 6.19
CA ALA A 249 16.93 16.07 4.81
C ALA A 249 17.48 14.97 3.89
N THR A 250 18.54 14.27 4.31
CA THR A 250 19.08 13.10 3.59
C THR A 250 18.02 12.00 3.45
N SER A 251 17.29 11.70 4.53
CA SER A 251 16.18 10.74 4.50
C SER A 251 15.11 11.15 3.48
N SER A 252 14.73 12.43 3.45
CA SER A 252 13.74 12.95 2.49
C SER A 252 14.25 12.85 1.04
N ALA A 253 15.54 13.12 0.79
CA ALA A 253 16.14 12.95 -0.53
C ALA A 253 16.15 11.49 -0.99
N VAL A 254 16.43 10.55 -0.09
CA VAL A 254 16.33 9.11 -0.36
C VAL A 254 14.89 8.72 -0.72
N LEU A 255 13.92 9.16 0.07
CA LEU A 255 12.50 8.90 -0.21
C LEU A 255 12.06 9.52 -1.54
N ALA A 256 12.56 10.71 -1.88
CA ALA A 256 12.32 11.32 -3.20
C ALA A 256 12.88 10.47 -4.34
N THR A 257 14.12 9.94 -4.18
CA THR A 257 14.73 9.03 -5.17
C THR A 257 13.91 7.75 -5.35
N VAL A 258 13.43 7.17 -4.24
CA VAL A 258 12.54 6.00 -4.28
C VAL A 258 11.24 6.35 -5.00
N ALA A 259 10.64 7.51 -4.73
CA ALA A 259 9.40 7.94 -5.38
C ALA A 259 9.60 8.15 -6.89
N VAL A 260 10.72 8.75 -7.31
CA VAL A 260 11.09 8.90 -8.73
C VAL A 260 11.23 7.53 -9.39
N GLY A 261 11.96 6.61 -8.77
CA GLY A 261 12.12 5.24 -9.26
C GLY A 261 10.77 4.52 -9.42
N TYR A 262 9.88 4.67 -8.45
CA TYR A 262 8.53 4.10 -8.50
C TYR A 262 7.70 4.68 -9.66
N VAL A 263 7.75 5.99 -9.89
CA VAL A 263 7.04 6.65 -11.01
C VAL A 263 7.59 6.18 -12.35
N ILE A 264 8.91 6.10 -12.51
CA ILE A 264 9.53 5.57 -13.74
C ILE A 264 9.08 4.13 -13.97
N ALA A 265 9.08 3.31 -12.91
CA ALA A 265 8.61 1.93 -12.99
C ALA A 265 7.14 1.84 -13.41
N ALA A 266 6.27 2.67 -12.82
CA ALA A 266 4.84 2.67 -13.15
C ALA A 266 4.57 2.99 -14.64
N ILE A 267 5.41 3.85 -15.24
CA ILE A 267 5.33 4.19 -16.67
C ILE A 267 5.87 3.05 -17.54
N ALA A 268 7.00 2.45 -17.14
CA ALA A 268 7.73 1.47 -17.95
C ALA A 268 7.17 0.03 -17.80
N ALA A 269 6.58 -0.29 -16.65
CA ALA A 269 6.17 -1.65 -16.31
C ALA A 269 5.13 -2.22 -17.27
N GLY A 270 4.10 -1.44 -17.66
CA GLY A 270 3.09 -1.89 -18.61
C GLY A 270 3.70 -2.35 -19.94
N PRO A 271 4.39 -1.48 -20.69
CA PRO A 271 5.06 -1.85 -21.93
C PRO A 271 6.05 -3.02 -21.80
N LEU A 272 6.79 -3.10 -20.67
CA LEU A 272 7.69 -4.22 -20.42
C LEU A 272 6.92 -5.54 -20.21
N GLY A 273 5.81 -5.49 -19.43
CA GLY A 273 4.95 -6.64 -19.21
C GLY A 273 4.29 -7.14 -20.49
N ASP A 274 3.85 -6.23 -21.35
CA ASP A 274 3.27 -6.56 -22.66
C ASP A 274 4.30 -7.19 -23.62
N ARG A 275 5.54 -6.69 -23.59
CA ARG A 275 6.60 -7.17 -24.51
C ARG A 275 7.25 -8.48 -24.06
N PHE A 276 7.51 -8.65 -22.78
CA PHE A 276 8.29 -9.77 -22.24
C PHE A 276 7.46 -10.78 -21.43
N GLY A 277 6.17 -10.49 -21.21
CA GLY A 277 5.27 -11.27 -20.35
C GLY A 277 5.30 -10.77 -18.90
N LEU A 278 4.14 -10.82 -18.25
CA LEU A 278 3.96 -10.28 -16.89
C LEU A 278 4.80 -11.03 -15.86
N ALA A 279 4.71 -12.37 -15.83
CA ALA A 279 5.42 -13.18 -14.85
C ALA A 279 6.94 -13.10 -15.02
N ARG A 280 7.44 -13.07 -16.27
CA ARG A 280 8.88 -12.94 -16.56
C ARG A 280 9.41 -11.59 -16.11
N THR A 281 8.67 -10.50 -16.37
CA THR A 281 9.06 -9.15 -15.96
C THR A 281 9.08 -9.03 -14.43
N ILE A 282 8.08 -9.58 -13.74
CA ILE A 282 8.05 -9.63 -12.27
C ILE A 282 9.21 -10.46 -11.72
N LEU A 283 9.54 -11.59 -12.35
CA LEU A 283 10.65 -12.45 -11.94
C LEU A 283 11.98 -11.69 -11.95
N VAL A 284 12.33 -11.08 -13.10
CA VAL A 284 13.57 -10.30 -13.25
C VAL A 284 13.58 -9.12 -12.28
N ALA A 285 12.48 -8.40 -12.17
CA ALA A 285 12.35 -7.29 -11.22
C ALA A 285 12.51 -7.76 -9.77
N SER A 286 11.95 -8.92 -9.38
CA SER A 286 12.12 -9.49 -8.03
C SER A 286 13.56 -9.88 -7.74
N CYS A 287 14.31 -10.39 -8.73
CA CYS A 287 15.74 -10.68 -8.57
C CYS A 287 16.55 -9.41 -8.32
N VAL A 288 16.32 -8.35 -9.11
CA VAL A 288 17.00 -7.05 -8.95
C VAL A 288 16.60 -6.41 -7.61
N TYR A 289 15.32 -6.45 -7.27
CA TYR A 289 14.79 -5.90 -6.01
C TYR A 289 15.38 -6.62 -4.80
N GLY A 290 15.22 -7.93 -4.71
CA GLY A 290 15.73 -8.72 -3.59
C GLY A 290 17.26 -8.71 -3.48
N GLY A 291 17.98 -8.80 -4.60
CA GLY A 291 19.43 -8.67 -4.64
C GLY A 291 19.92 -7.30 -4.20
N GLY A 292 19.27 -6.23 -4.68
CA GLY A 292 19.56 -4.85 -4.27
C GLY A 292 19.31 -4.62 -2.77
N LEU A 293 18.26 -5.21 -2.20
CA LEU A 293 18.00 -5.15 -0.76
C LEU A 293 19.08 -5.88 0.05
N LEU A 294 19.58 -7.03 -0.41
CA LEU A 294 20.71 -7.70 0.25
C LEU A 294 21.96 -6.84 0.23
N VAL A 295 22.27 -6.20 -0.91
CA VAL A 295 23.40 -5.27 -1.01
C VAL A 295 23.23 -4.08 -0.07
N ALA A 296 22.02 -3.52 0.06
CA ALA A 296 21.71 -2.47 1.01
C ALA A 296 21.96 -2.90 2.47
N GLY A 297 21.80 -4.20 2.79
CA GLY A 297 22.15 -4.78 4.07
C GLY A 297 23.64 -4.73 4.45
N LEU A 298 24.51 -4.47 3.51
CA LEU A 298 25.96 -4.29 3.76
C LEU A 298 26.33 -2.85 4.14
N ALA A 299 25.40 -1.89 3.99
CA ALA A 299 25.67 -0.49 4.24
C ALA A 299 25.66 -0.20 5.74
N GLN A 300 26.83 0.17 6.29
CA GLN A 300 27.01 0.57 7.70
C GLN A 300 27.25 2.06 7.86
N GLN A 301 27.58 2.74 6.78
CA GLN A 301 27.81 4.18 6.71
C GLN A 301 27.13 4.74 5.46
N TRP A 302 26.82 6.04 5.48
CA TRP A 302 26.24 6.71 4.33
C TRP A 302 27.30 7.11 3.32
N HIS A 303 26.98 6.88 2.05
CA HIS A 303 27.78 7.38 0.90
C HIS A 303 26.81 7.91 -0.18
N ASP A 304 27.11 9.07 -0.73
CA ASP A 304 26.22 9.74 -1.71
C ASP A 304 26.02 8.92 -3.01
N TRP A 305 26.95 8.06 -3.38
CA TRP A 305 26.78 7.17 -4.53
C TRP A 305 25.64 6.14 -4.36
N TYR A 306 25.14 5.95 -3.14
CA TYR A 306 23.98 5.08 -2.88
C TYR A 306 22.72 5.52 -3.62
N TYR A 307 22.58 6.82 -3.96
CA TYR A 307 21.47 7.25 -4.81
C TYR A 307 21.44 6.51 -6.15
N GLY A 308 22.61 6.17 -6.72
CA GLY A 308 22.75 5.37 -7.94
C GLY A 308 22.26 3.92 -7.78
N LEU A 309 22.36 3.33 -6.58
CA LEU A 309 21.81 1.99 -6.29
C LEU A 309 20.32 2.03 -5.91
N ILE A 310 19.91 3.03 -5.16
CA ILE A 310 18.52 3.18 -4.67
C ILE A 310 17.56 3.27 -5.86
N LEU A 311 17.91 4.03 -6.89
CA LEU A 311 17.05 4.25 -8.06
C LEU A 311 16.67 2.95 -8.79
N PRO A 312 17.60 2.09 -9.27
CA PRO A 312 17.22 0.84 -9.94
C PRO A 312 16.51 -0.16 -9.01
N VAL A 313 16.86 -0.20 -7.74
CA VAL A 313 16.18 -1.04 -6.75
C VAL A 313 14.72 -0.57 -6.54
N ALA A 314 14.51 0.74 -6.44
CA ALA A 314 13.18 1.33 -6.36
C ALA A 314 12.35 1.10 -7.63
N MET A 315 12.97 1.20 -8.81
CA MET A 315 12.34 0.86 -10.08
C MET A 315 11.91 -0.61 -10.12
N ALA A 316 12.76 -1.51 -9.67
CA ALA A 316 12.46 -2.93 -9.62
C ALA A 316 11.30 -3.24 -8.66
N GLY A 317 11.33 -2.69 -7.44
CA GLY A 317 10.22 -2.80 -6.48
C GLY A 317 8.92 -2.21 -7.02
N GLY A 318 8.98 -1.03 -7.66
CA GLY A 318 7.84 -0.39 -8.31
C GLY A 318 7.25 -1.23 -9.44
N THR A 319 8.09 -1.90 -10.24
CA THR A 319 7.67 -2.81 -11.31
C THR A 319 6.90 -4.01 -10.74
N VAL A 320 7.44 -4.65 -9.68
CA VAL A 320 6.77 -5.75 -8.99
C VAL A 320 5.39 -5.32 -8.49
N MET A 321 5.31 -4.20 -7.79
CA MET A 321 4.05 -3.72 -7.20
C MET A 321 3.03 -3.29 -8.27
N THR A 322 3.49 -2.77 -9.42
CA THR A 322 2.60 -2.36 -10.51
C THR A 322 2.04 -3.56 -11.27
N LEU A 323 2.89 -4.53 -11.61
CA LEU A 323 2.50 -5.67 -12.44
C LEU A 323 1.83 -6.80 -11.65
N SER A 324 1.98 -6.84 -10.32
CA SER A 324 1.35 -7.87 -9.49
C SER A 324 -0.16 -7.93 -9.70
N TRP A 325 -0.86 -6.79 -9.70
CA TRP A 325 -2.30 -6.76 -9.95
C TRP A 325 -2.69 -7.15 -11.37
N ALA A 326 -1.88 -6.77 -12.37
CA ALA A 326 -2.09 -7.18 -13.76
C ALA A 326 -1.95 -8.71 -13.91
N LEU A 327 -0.96 -9.30 -13.27
CA LEU A 327 -0.78 -10.75 -13.24
C LEU A 327 -1.96 -11.45 -12.55
N LEU A 328 -2.40 -10.93 -11.40
CA LEU A 328 -3.57 -11.46 -10.71
C LEU A 328 -4.81 -11.44 -11.60
N PHE A 329 -5.10 -10.32 -12.28
CA PHE A 329 -6.24 -10.21 -13.19
C PHE A 329 -6.18 -11.22 -14.34
N LYS A 330 -4.99 -11.57 -14.82
CA LYS A 330 -4.79 -12.60 -15.83
C LYS A 330 -5.04 -14.02 -15.30
N LEU A 331 -4.67 -14.28 -14.05
CA LEU A 331 -4.84 -15.58 -13.40
C LEU A 331 -6.26 -15.83 -12.87
N MET A 332 -7.08 -14.78 -12.73
CA MET A 332 -8.44 -14.92 -12.19
C MET A 332 -9.44 -15.52 -13.19
N PRO A 333 -10.16 -16.58 -12.82
CA PRO A 333 -11.37 -16.99 -13.52
C PRO A 333 -12.40 -15.85 -13.57
N ARG A 334 -13.04 -15.65 -14.73
CA ARG A 334 -13.99 -14.55 -14.96
C ARG A 334 -15.15 -14.55 -13.94
N GLU A 335 -15.58 -15.74 -13.52
CA GLU A 335 -16.70 -15.97 -12.61
C GLU A 335 -16.42 -15.54 -11.17
N HIS A 336 -15.13 -15.52 -10.73
CA HIS A 336 -14.73 -15.29 -9.35
C HIS A 336 -13.94 -13.99 -9.13
N ARG A 337 -13.87 -13.11 -10.13
CA ARG A 337 -13.05 -11.89 -10.08
C ARG A 337 -13.29 -11.02 -8.85
N GLY A 338 -14.52 -10.80 -8.47
CA GLY A 338 -14.85 -9.99 -7.30
C GLY A 338 -14.36 -10.60 -5.99
N ALA A 339 -14.57 -11.91 -5.81
CA ALA A 339 -14.13 -12.63 -4.62
C ALA A 339 -12.60 -12.68 -4.50
N ILE A 340 -11.90 -12.97 -5.62
CA ILE A 340 -10.43 -13.04 -5.66
C ILE A 340 -9.82 -11.67 -5.40
N SER A 341 -10.39 -10.60 -5.94
CA SER A 341 -9.95 -9.22 -5.64
C SER A 341 -10.10 -8.88 -4.15
N GLY A 342 -11.17 -9.35 -3.51
CA GLY A 342 -11.36 -9.21 -2.07
C GLY A 342 -10.29 -9.96 -1.27
N ILE A 343 -10.00 -11.22 -1.63
CA ILE A 343 -8.94 -12.01 -0.99
C ILE A 343 -7.57 -11.33 -1.19
N ALA A 344 -7.29 -10.82 -2.39
CA ALA A 344 -6.03 -10.11 -2.66
C ALA A 344 -5.88 -8.86 -1.79
N THR A 345 -6.97 -8.19 -1.45
CA THR A 345 -6.92 -7.06 -0.51
C THR A 345 -6.56 -7.52 0.90
N THR A 346 -6.99 -8.72 1.34
CA THR A 346 -6.59 -9.26 2.64
C THR A 346 -5.10 -9.62 2.69
N THR A 347 -4.48 -10.03 1.58
CA THR A 347 -3.02 -10.28 1.56
C THR A 347 -2.21 -9.02 1.82
N LYS A 348 -2.69 -7.86 1.36
CA LYS A 348 -2.12 -6.56 1.72
C LYS A 348 -2.20 -6.33 3.23
N GLY A 349 -3.34 -6.60 3.86
CA GLY A 349 -3.50 -6.46 5.31
C GLY A 349 -2.50 -7.34 6.10
N TRP A 350 -2.28 -8.57 5.67
CA TRP A 350 -1.23 -9.43 6.25
C TRP A 350 0.17 -8.86 6.07
N GLY A 351 0.48 -8.32 4.89
CA GLY A 351 1.76 -7.64 4.65
C GLY A 351 1.98 -6.44 5.56
N LEU A 352 0.96 -5.59 5.71
CA LEU A 352 0.97 -4.42 6.59
C LEU A 352 1.13 -4.78 8.08
N LEU A 353 0.62 -5.94 8.49
CA LEU A 353 0.76 -6.44 9.85
C LEU A 353 2.15 -7.06 10.08
N LEU A 354 2.55 -8.00 9.23
CA LEU A 354 3.75 -8.80 9.45
C LEU A 354 5.04 -8.02 9.15
N GLY A 355 5.07 -7.22 8.09
CA GLY A 355 6.28 -6.54 7.65
C GLY A 355 6.90 -5.64 8.73
N PRO A 356 6.20 -4.61 9.21
CA PRO A 356 6.73 -3.73 10.25
C PRO A 356 7.03 -4.46 11.56
N LEU A 357 6.16 -5.41 11.95
CA LEU A 357 6.28 -6.12 13.22
C LEU A 357 7.51 -7.02 13.25
N VAL A 358 7.71 -7.86 12.23
CA VAL A 358 8.87 -8.75 12.13
C VAL A 358 10.16 -7.93 12.08
N ALA A 359 10.17 -6.87 11.27
CA ALA A 359 11.35 -5.99 11.19
C ALA A 359 11.65 -5.32 12.55
N GLY A 360 10.65 -4.78 13.24
CA GLY A 360 10.84 -4.12 14.55
C GLY A 360 11.35 -5.06 15.63
N VAL A 361 10.79 -6.27 15.71
CA VAL A 361 11.25 -7.31 16.67
C VAL A 361 12.70 -7.71 16.39
N LEU A 362 13.05 -7.93 15.11
CA LEU A 362 14.41 -8.34 14.76
C LEU A 362 15.42 -7.20 14.93
N ILE A 363 15.03 -5.93 14.66
CA ILE A 363 15.88 -4.78 14.96
C ILE A 363 16.18 -4.72 16.46
N ASP A 364 15.18 -4.86 17.33
CA ASP A 364 15.38 -4.85 18.78
C ASP A 364 16.29 -6.00 19.24
N GLN A 365 16.04 -7.23 18.76
CA GLN A 365 16.80 -8.40 19.17
C GLN A 365 18.25 -8.38 18.68
N LEU A 366 18.50 -7.83 17.51
CA LEU A 366 19.83 -7.83 16.89
C LEU A 366 20.61 -6.52 17.12
N ALA A 367 20.01 -5.51 17.74
CA ALA A 367 20.69 -4.27 18.11
C ALA A 367 22.00 -4.48 18.90
N PRO A 368 22.07 -5.40 19.89
CA PRO A 368 23.30 -5.66 20.63
C PRO A 368 24.44 -6.25 19.79
N TYR A 369 24.12 -6.89 18.65
CA TYR A 369 25.08 -7.55 17.76
C TYR A 369 25.45 -6.69 16.55
N LEU A 370 24.62 -5.72 16.18
CA LEU A 370 24.79 -4.84 15.01
C LEU A 370 25.01 -3.39 15.45
N ASN A 371 26.03 -3.18 16.27
CA ASN A 371 26.33 -1.88 16.91
C ASN A 371 26.53 -0.71 15.94
N ALA A 372 27.04 -0.99 14.72
CA ALA A 372 27.32 0.07 13.73
C ALA A 372 26.06 0.82 13.29
N THR A 373 24.90 0.14 13.31
CA THR A 373 23.62 0.69 12.85
C THR A 373 22.51 0.55 13.89
N ASP A 374 22.84 0.28 15.13
CA ASP A 374 21.89 0.06 16.24
C ASP A 374 20.78 -0.96 15.83
N GLY A 375 21.18 -2.05 15.17
CA GLY A 375 20.28 -3.11 14.70
C GLY A 375 19.50 -2.81 13.40
N TYR A 376 19.40 -1.54 12.98
CA TYR A 376 18.55 -1.17 11.83
C TYR A 376 18.99 -1.81 10.50
N GLN A 377 20.23 -2.23 10.35
CA GLN A 377 20.76 -2.92 9.17
C GLN A 377 19.97 -4.20 8.84
N VAL A 378 19.42 -4.89 9.83
CA VAL A 378 18.65 -6.13 9.62
C VAL A 378 17.39 -5.91 8.79
N LEU A 379 16.86 -4.68 8.74
CA LEU A 379 15.73 -4.30 7.90
C LEU A 379 15.86 -4.84 6.48
N TRP A 380 17.04 -4.71 5.90
CA TRP A 380 17.26 -5.07 4.51
C TRP A 380 17.20 -6.57 4.27
N VAL A 381 17.69 -7.37 5.22
CA VAL A 381 17.60 -8.84 5.18
C VAL A 381 16.14 -9.27 5.34
N VAL A 382 15.42 -8.66 6.29
CA VAL A 382 13.98 -8.91 6.51
C VAL A 382 13.16 -8.57 5.29
N CYS A 383 13.53 -7.52 4.55
CA CYS A 383 12.88 -7.14 3.30
C CYS A 383 13.28 -8.04 2.12
N ALA A 384 14.54 -8.45 2.04
CA ALA A 384 15.06 -9.24 0.92
C ALA A 384 14.53 -10.69 0.92
N ILE A 385 14.50 -11.34 2.10
CA ILE A 385 14.11 -12.75 2.21
C ILE A 385 12.71 -13.01 1.62
N PRO A 386 11.64 -12.28 1.96
CA PRO A 386 10.32 -12.53 1.39
C PRO A 386 10.28 -12.34 -0.14
N VAL A 387 10.96 -11.31 -0.66
CA VAL A 387 11.02 -11.05 -2.11
C VAL A 387 11.72 -12.20 -2.83
N LEU A 388 12.87 -12.65 -2.31
CA LEU A 388 13.62 -13.76 -2.89
C LEU A 388 12.88 -15.09 -2.76
N ALA A 389 12.18 -15.32 -1.63
CA ALA A 389 11.34 -16.50 -1.44
C ALA A 389 10.13 -16.54 -2.39
N ALA A 390 9.66 -15.38 -2.87
CA ALA A 390 8.60 -15.31 -3.89
C ALA A 390 9.10 -15.71 -5.30
N ILE A 391 10.40 -15.65 -5.58
CA ILE A 391 10.97 -15.94 -6.91
C ILE A 391 10.57 -17.34 -7.43
N PRO A 392 10.76 -18.46 -6.68
CA PRO A 392 10.35 -19.78 -7.16
C PRO A 392 8.84 -19.89 -7.41
N ILE A 393 8.02 -19.15 -6.64
CA ILE A 393 6.58 -19.11 -6.84
C ILE A 393 6.26 -18.44 -8.17
N VAL A 394 6.86 -17.28 -8.47
CA VAL A 394 6.67 -16.57 -9.73
C VAL A 394 7.24 -17.36 -10.92
N ALA A 395 8.37 -18.04 -10.74
CA ALA A 395 8.94 -18.92 -11.75
C ALA A 395 8.02 -20.10 -12.10
N SER A 396 7.30 -20.62 -11.12
CA SER A 396 6.29 -21.66 -11.35
C SER A 396 5.07 -21.12 -12.11
N LEU A 397 4.64 -19.89 -11.81
CA LEU A 397 3.57 -19.22 -12.56
C LEU A 397 3.98 -18.93 -14.01
N LEU A 398 5.25 -18.60 -14.26
CA LEU A 398 5.78 -18.39 -15.61
C LEU A 398 5.63 -19.65 -16.47
N ARG A 399 5.92 -20.83 -15.94
CA ARG A 399 5.78 -22.11 -16.66
C ARG A 399 4.32 -22.41 -17.05
N LEU A 400 3.36 -21.86 -16.33
CA LEU A 400 1.93 -22.00 -16.59
C LEU A 400 1.42 -20.93 -17.58
N GLU A 401 2.14 -19.83 -17.75
CA GLU A 401 1.84 -18.80 -18.78
C GLU A 401 2.33 -19.19 -20.18
N GLU A 402 3.40 -19.98 -20.29
CA GLU A 402 3.87 -20.47 -21.58
C GLU A 402 2.84 -21.45 -22.14
N PRO A 403 2.28 -21.21 -23.36
CA PRO A 403 1.37 -22.18 -23.96
C PRO A 403 2.13 -23.52 -24.06
N SER A 404 1.55 -24.57 -23.49
CA SER A 404 2.04 -25.92 -23.73
C SER A 404 2.06 -26.09 -25.25
N GLY A 405 3.27 -26.11 -25.85
CA GLY A 405 3.48 -26.18 -27.28
C GLY A 405 3.07 -27.54 -27.87
N LYS A 406 1.81 -27.90 -27.67
CA LYS A 406 1.14 -28.94 -28.45
C LYS A 406 0.31 -28.22 -29.50
N PRO A 407 0.64 -28.39 -30.80
CA PRO A 407 -0.27 -27.97 -31.85
C PRO A 407 -1.62 -28.63 -31.61
N GLU A 408 -2.69 -27.83 -31.57
CA GLU A 408 -4.05 -28.40 -31.67
C GLU A 408 -4.08 -29.36 -32.86
N PRO A 409 -4.58 -30.61 -32.70
CA PRO A 409 -4.82 -31.48 -33.83
C PRO A 409 -5.84 -30.76 -34.71
N GLN A 410 -5.39 -30.36 -35.91
CA GLN A 410 -6.30 -29.93 -36.98
C GLN A 410 -7.24 -31.08 -37.23
N LEU A 411 -8.46 -30.97 -36.71
CA LEU A 411 -9.58 -31.83 -37.12
C LEU A 411 -9.90 -31.42 -38.55
N GLY A 412 -9.45 -32.28 -39.49
CA GLY A 412 -9.80 -32.26 -40.89
C GLY A 412 -11.26 -32.65 -41.12
#